data_54491fe319edaf8a28df6475253e978a
#
_entry.id   54491fe319edaf8a28df6475253e978a
#
_cell.length_a   1.000
_cell.length_b   1.000
_cell.length_c   1.000
_cell.angle_alpha   90.00
_cell.angle_beta   90.00
_cell.angle_gamma   90.00
#
_symmetry.space_group_name_H-M   'P 1'
#
loop_
_entity.id
_entity.type
_entity.pdbx_description
1 polymer ?
#
loop_
_entity_poly.entity_id
_entity_poly.type
_entity_poly.pdbx_seq_one_letter_code
_entity_poly.pdbx_strand_id
1 'polypeptide(L)'
;MDFALFLLIILAFYNSGKFLTHKLWRIKFTGSGEAILFPVALGSIVISGIMTALLFLGWIKSETCWVVLGVLLLLGWKNLLHLKNAVASFHSLKTSGSQEVADDGLKTMAQSFLGLLVLLSLALALAPAFSTDALVYHLAVPKAFLQAGGLINLPNNIYSFFPQQMEMLYLFALALGSDSLAQLTGMGIVFLLLLALWQYYRQKGSAAYAWLVPLIFFSTPTFFSVASSAYVDLQATTYVFLAFYSWENGCSRKQSGWFFLMALFTGAAVATKLTTVVILPLALLGLAIHGRSHKNTRQVVGQCLVLVLGCLMLLLPWLARNYYFTGNAFAPFFINFFGRENGMNWDIERSHQQFQYYSSFGMGHGIQDFLLLPINLTFFSAPHSLKFDGHIGILYLLLLPALLGLRRRSLPMVA
;
A
#
# COMPACT_ATOMS: atom_id res chain seq x y z
N MET A 1 -18.95 5.40 -16.03
CA MET A 1 -18.00 4.54 -16.79
C MET A 1 -16.86 4.08 -15.86
N ASP A 2 -16.21 4.98 -15.16
CA ASP A 2 -15.01 4.71 -14.34
C ASP A 2 -15.22 3.68 -13.24
N PHE A 3 -16.37 3.69 -12.56
CA PHE A 3 -16.65 2.67 -11.55
C PHE A 3 -16.73 1.24 -12.14
N ALA A 4 -17.27 1.08 -13.35
CA ALA A 4 -17.29 -0.23 -14.02
C ALA A 4 -15.88 -0.65 -14.44
N LEU A 5 -15.07 0.28 -14.97
CA LEU A 5 -13.64 0.02 -15.28
C LEU A 5 -12.84 -0.32 -14.03
N PHE A 6 -13.08 0.36 -12.92
CA PHE A 6 -12.47 0.04 -11.63
C PHE A 6 -12.74 -1.42 -11.23
N LEU A 7 -13.97 -1.90 -11.33
CA LEU A 7 -14.29 -3.30 -11.03
C LEU A 7 -13.56 -4.28 -11.96
N LEU A 8 -13.40 -3.94 -13.24
CA LEU A 8 -12.61 -4.75 -14.18
C LEU A 8 -11.12 -4.75 -13.84
N ILE A 9 -10.56 -3.62 -13.39
CA ILE A 9 -9.18 -3.53 -12.91
C ILE A 9 -8.98 -4.41 -11.67
N ILE A 10 -9.88 -4.35 -10.68
CA ILE A 10 -9.80 -5.21 -9.49
C ILE A 10 -9.90 -6.69 -9.86
N LEU A 11 -10.74 -7.03 -10.83
CA LEU A 11 -10.82 -8.40 -11.35
C LEU A 11 -9.53 -8.83 -12.07
N ALA A 12 -8.89 -7.94 -12.83
CA ALA A 12 -7.60 -8.20 -13.45
C ALA A 12 -6.49 -8.39 -12.39
N PHE A 13 -6.50 -7.59 -11.29
CA PHE A 13 -5.63 -7.82 -10.14
C PHE A 13 -5.85 -9.21 -9.55
N TYR A 14 -7.11 -9.58 -9.28
CA TYR A 14 -7.42 -10.90 -8.74
C TYR A 14 -6.93 -12.03 -9.64
N ASN A 15 -7.17 -11.94 -10.95
CA ASN A 15 -6.81 -12.98 -11.92
C ASN A 15 -5.29 -13.20 -11.99
N SER A 16 -4.51 -12.10 -12.09
CA SER A 16 -3.05 -12.17 -12.19
C SER A 16 -2.41 -12.67 -10.89
N GLY A 17 -2.87 -12.18 -9.75
CA GLY A 17 -2.34 -12.62 -8.46
C GLY A 17 -2.76 -14.04 -8.10
N LYS A 18 -3.97 -14.48 -8.47
CA LYS A 18 -4.41 -15.86 -8.24
C LYS A 18 -3.60 -16.87 -9.02
N PHE A 19 -3.18 -16.53 -10.22
CA PHE A 19 -2.28 -17.39 -11.00
C PHE A 19 -0.99 -17.67 -10.22
N LEU A 20 -0.35 -16.63 -9.67
CA LEU A 20 0.89 -16.79 -8.92
C LEU A 20 0.68 -17.50 -7.58
N THR A 21 -0.31 -17.08 -6.80
CA THR A 21 -0.54 -17.65 -5.47
C THR A 21 -0.99 -19.09 -5.51
N HIS A 22 -1.80 -19.48 -6.48
CA HIS A 22 -2.41 -20.81 -6.53
C HIS A 22 -1.60 -21.79 -7.38
N LYS A 23 -1.18 -21.39 -8.60
CA LYS A 23 -0.47 -22.31 -9.51
C LYS A 23 1.03 -22.36 -9.27
N LEU A 24 1.67 -21.21 -9.01
CA LEU A 24 3.12 -21.14 -8.87
C LEU A 24 3.58 -21.44 -7.45
N TRP A 25 3.05 -20.72 -6.44
CA TRP A 25 3.50 -20.85 -5.06
C TRP A 25 2.63 -21.78 -4.21
N ARG A 26 1.49 -22.23 -4.71
CA ARG A 26 0.58 -23.19 -4.09
C ARG A 26 0.24 -22.82 -2.64
N ILE A 27 0.00 -21.52 -2.39
CA ILE A 27 -0.31 -21.00 -1.06
C ILE A 27 -1.70 -21.49 -0.65
N LYS A 28 -1.79 -22.07 0.54
CA LYS A 28 -3.07 -22.47 1.14
C LYS A 28 -3.58 -21.34 2.02
N PHE A 29 -4.70 -20.75 1.64
CA PHE A 29 -5.42 -19.75 2.42
C PHE A 29 -6.38 -20.42 3.39
N THR A 30 -6.56 -19.85 4.60
CA THR A 30 -7.43 -20.40 5.64
C THR A 30 -8.87 -19.92 5.53
N GLY A 31 -9.17 -19.01 4.63
CA GLY A 31 -10.53 -18.51 4.46
C GLY A 31 -10.70 -17.67 3.21
N SER A 32 -11.97 -17.37 2.89
CA SER A 32 -12.35 -16.58 1.72
C SER A 32 -11.74 -15.17 1.71
N GLY A 33 -11.57 -14.54 2.89
CA GLY A 33 -10.95 -13.23 3.01
C GLY A 33 -9.50 -13.22 2.53
N GLU A 34 -8.67 -14.16 2.99
CA GLU A 34 -7.29 -14.29 2.50
C GLU A 34 -7.24 -14.67 1.02
N ALA A 35 -8.14 -15.55 0.58
CA ALA A 35 -8.21 -16.01 -0.81
C ALA A 35 -8.61 -14.91 -1.82
N ILE A 36 -9.14 -13.79 -1.35
CA ILE A 36 -9.40 -12.58 -2.14
C ILE A 36 -8.28 -11.57 -1.94
N LEU A 37 -7.96 -11.24 -0.69
CA LEU A 37 -7.03 -10.20 -0.29
C LEU A 37 -5.65 -10.34 -0.94
N PHE A 38 -4.98 -11.48 -0.72
CA PHE A 38 -3.61 -11.69 -1.18
C PHE A 38 -3.48 -11.77 -2.71
N PRO A 39 -4.38 -12.46 -3.45
CA PRO A 39 -4.37 -12.40 -4.91
C PRO A 39 -4.60 -11.01 -5.46
N VAL A 40 -5.55 -10.22 -4.95
CA VAL A 40 -5.79 -8.86 -5.46
C VAL A 40 -4.58 -7.96 -5.20
N ALA A 41 -4.02 -8.00 -3.99
CA ALA A 41 -2.85 -7.20 -3.64
C ALA A 41 -1.59 -7.62 -4.45
N LEU A 42 -1.35 -8.91 -4.65
CA LEU A 42 -0.25 -9.38 -5.50
C LEU A 42 -0.47 -8.99 -6.96
N GLY A 43 -1.71 -9.09 -7.44
CA GLY A 43 -2.04 -8.72 -8.82
C GLY A 43 -1.82 -7.25 -9.12
N SER A 44 -2.01 -6.36 -8.15
CA SER A 44 -1.66 -4.94 -8.30
C SER A 44 -0.15 -4.77 -8.54
N ILE A 45 0.70 -5.54 -7.84
CA ILE A 45 2.16 -5.53 -8.07
C ILE A 45 2.49 -6.07 -9.47
N VAL A 46 1.82 -7.14 -9.90
CA VAL A 46 2.04 -7.72 -11.24
C VAL A 46 1.70 -6.70 -12.33
N ILE A 47 0.55 -6.04 -12.25
CA ILE A 47 0.12 -5.05 -13.25
C ILE A 47 1.05 -3.84 -13.22
N SER A 48 1.44 -3.35 -12.04
CA SER A 48 2.45 -2.30 -11.94
C SER A 48 3.78 -2.71 -12.61
N GLY A 49 4.22 -3.96 -12.41
CA GLY A 49 5.41 -4.50 -13.08
C GLY A 49 5.27 -4.55 -14.60
N ILE A 50 4.10 -4.98 -15.12
CA ILE A 50 3.80 -4.96 -16.56
C ILE A 50 3.85 -3.52 -17.08
N MET A 51 3.23 -2.56 -16.39
CA MET A 51 3.24 -1.16 -16.78
C MET A 51 4.66 -0.57 -16.76
N THR A 52 5.46 -0.94 -15.75
CA THR A 52 6.88 -0.57 -15.69
C THR A 52 7.63 -1.09 -16.91
N ALA A 53 7.46 -2.35 -17.27
CA ALA A 53 8.10 -2.94 -18.45
C ALA A 53 7.67 -2.22 -19.76
N LEU A 54 6.37 -1.97 -19.93
CA LEU A 54 5.85 -1.23 -21.09
C LEU A 54 6.39 0.20 -21.15
N LEU A 55 6.55 0.86 -19.99
CA LEU A 55 7.14 2.19 -19.88
C LEU A 55 8.57 2.22 -20.41
N PHE A 56 9.40 1.28 -19.95
CA PHE A 56 10.81 1.20 -20.39
C PHE A 56 10.97 0.76 -21.86
N LEU A 57 10.01 0.02 -22.39
CA LEU A 57 9.97 -0.39 -23.81
C LEU A 57 9.43 0.72 -24.74
N GLY A 58 8.89 1.81 -24.21
CA GLY A 58 8.27 2.86 -25.02
C GLY A 58 6.91 2.42 -25.64
N TRP A 59 6.18 1.53 -24.99
CA TRP A 59 4.92 0.96 -25.48
C TRP A 59 3.71 1.41 -24.65
N ILE A 60 3.80 2.56 -24.00
CA ILE A 60 2.69 3.14 -23.22
C ILE A 60 1.71 3.87 -24.15
N LYS A 61 0.60 3.18 -24.44
CA LYS A 61 -0.54 3.72 -25.21
C LYS A 61 -1.84 3.18 -24.60
N SER A 62 -2.94 3.92 -24.79
CA SER A 62 -4.27 3.46 -24.34
C SER A 62 -4.61 2.09 -24.89
N GLU A 63 -4.36 1.85 -26.19
CA GLU A 63 -4.65 0.57 -26.86
C GLU A 63 -3.88 -0.59 -26.20
N THR A 64 -2.60 -0.38 -25.90
CA THR A 64 -1.78 -1.38 -25.20
C THR A 64 -2.35 -1.71 -23.83
N CYS A 65 -2.79 -0.69 -23.08
CA CYS A 65 -3.41 -0.89 -21.77
C CYS A 65 -4.74 -1.65 -21.85
N TRP A 66 -5.57 -1.35 -22.87
CA TRP A 66 -6.80 -2.12 -23.14
C TRP A 66 -6.50 -3.58 -23.49
N VAL A 67 -5.46 -3.84 -24.28
CA VAL A 67 -5.02 -5.22 -24.60
C VAL A 67 -4.56 -5.93 -23.32
N VAL A 68 -3.76 -5.30 -22.47
CA VAL A 68 -3.35 -5.87 -21.18
C VAL A 68 -4.55 -6.22 -20.32
N LEU A 69 -5.51 -5.28 -20.16
CA LEU A 69 -6.73 -5.53 -19.40
C LEU A 69 -7.50 -6.72 -19.98
N GLY A 70 -7.76 -6.71 -21.30
CA GLY A 70 -8.49 -7.77 -21.99
C GLY A 70 -7.85 -9.14 -21.84
N VAL A 71 -6.52 -9.26 -22.02
CA VAL A 71 -5.77 -10.51 -21.83
C VAL A 71 -5.91 -11.02 -20.40
N LEU A 72 -5.73 -10.18 -19.39
CA LEU A 72 -5.83 -10.58 -17.98
C LEU A 72 -7.26 -11.03 -17.61
N LEU A 73 -8.29 -10.40 -18.18
CA LEU A 73 -9.67 -10.80 -17.96
C LEU A 73 -9.97 -12.14 -18.67
N LEU A 74 -9.51 -12.30 -19.90
CA LEU A 74 -9.71 -13.54 -20.68
C LEU A 74 -8.98 -14.75 -20.07
N LEU A 75 -7.71 -14.59 -19.69
CA LEU A 75 -6.95 -15.65 -19.03
C LEU A 75 -7.54 -16.08 -17.69
N GLY A 76 -8.21 -15.15 -17.01
CA GLY A 76 -8.80 -15.36 -15.70
C GLY A 76 -10.30 -15.63 -15.69
N TRP A 77 -10.99 -15.77 -16.83
CA TRP A 77 -12.45 -15.85 -16.88
C TRP A 77 -13.05 -16.95 -15.98
N LYS A 78 -12.38 -18.10 -15.86
CA LYS A 78 -12.79 -19.19 -14.95
C LYS A 78 -12.72 -18.82 -13.48
N ASN A 79 -11.93 -17.80 -13.11
CA ASN A 79 -11.80 -17.34 -11.72
C ASN A 79 -13.06 -16.62 -11.22
N LEU A 80 -13.95 -16.15 -12.11
CA LEU A 80 -15.22 -15.54 -11.76
C LEU A 80 -16.09 -16.47 -10.91
N LEU A 81 -16.14 -17.77 -11.27
CA LEU A 81 -16.89 -18.77 -10.50
C LEU A 81 -16.30 -18.94 -9.09
N HIS A 82 -14.98 -18.95 -8.98
CA HIS A 82 -14.32 -19.04 -7.68
C HIS A 82 -14.51 -17.76 -6.84
N LEU A 83 -14.49 -16.58 -7.48
CA LEU A 83 -14.73 -15.32 -6.80
C LEU A 83 -16.18 -15.26 -6.27
N LYS A 84 -17.16 -15.68 -7.07
CA LYS A 84 -18.57 -15.79 -6.64
C LYS A 84 -18.70 -16.67 -5.40
N ASN A 85 -18.07 -17.85 -5.40
CA ASN A 85 -18.11 -18.76 -4.24
C ASN A 85 -17.38 -18.18 -3.02
N ALA A 86 -16.26 -17.51 -3.21
CA ALA A 86 -15.52 -16.86 -2.11
C ALA A 86 -16.32 -15.71 -1.51
N VAL A 87 -16.99 -14.89 -2.32
CA VAL A 87 -17.86 -13.80 -1.85
C VAL A 87 -19.09 -14.36 -1.14
N ALA A 88 -19.72 -15.42 -1.65
CA ALA A 88 -20.84 -16.09 -1.00
C ALA A 88 -20.44 -16.66 0.38
N SER A 89 -19.28 -17.31 0.47
CA SER A 89 -18.73 -17.82 1.74
C SER A 89 -18.37 -16.68 2.71
N PHE A 90 -17.96 -15.52 2.20
CA PHE A 90 -17.70 -14.33 3.00
C PHE A 90 -19.00 -13.78 3.62
N HIS A 91 -20.10 -13.82 2.87
CA HIS A 91 -21.42 -13.40 3.35
C HIS A 91 -21.95 -14.34 4.43
N SER A 92 -21.78 -15.66 4.26
CA SER A 92 -22.22 -16.66 5.26
C SER A 92 -21.47 -16.56 6.58
N LEU A 93 -20.18 -16.14 6.56
CA LEU A 93 -19.40 -15.89 7.77
C LEU A 93 -19.90 -14.67 8.57
N LYS A 94 -20.57 -13.73 7.90
CA LYS A 94 -21.16 -12.55 8.54
C LYS A 94 -22.36 -12.94 9.42
N THR A 95 -23.06 -14.02 9.07
CA THR A 95 -24.27 -14.50 9.78
C THR A 95 -23.97 -15.51 10.89
N SER A 96 -22.84 -16.22 10.86
CA SER A 96 -22.54 -17.34 11.75
C SER A 96 -21.84 -16.95 13.07
N GLY A 97 -21.42 -15.69 13.26
CA GLY A 97 -20.63 -15.25 14.42
C GLY A 97 -21.39 -14.42 15.46
N SER A 98 -22.71 -14.37 15.44
CA SER A 98 -23.51 -13.39 16.18
C SER A 98 -24.16 -13.90 17.45
N GLN A 99 -23.48 -14.66 18.30
CA GLN A 99 -23.96 -15.03 19.61
C GLN A 99 -23.28 -14.34 20.80
N GLU A 100 -22.59 -13.22 20.59
CA GLU A 100 -22.15 -12.40 21.74
C GLU A 100 -22.76 -10.99 21.67
N VAL A 101 -23.35 -10.64 22.78
CA VAL A 101 -24.17 -9.49 23.13
C VAL A 101 -23.37 -8.16 22.92
N ALA A 102 -23.25 -7.71 21.69
CA ALA A 102 -23.15 -6.29 21.44
C ALA A 102 -24.58 -5.79 21.19
N ASP A 103 -24.95 -4.66 21.77
CA ASP A 103 -26.23 -4.01 21.49
C ASP A 103 -26.40 -3.91 19.96
N ASP A 104 -27.33 -4.70 19.41
CA ASP A 104 -27.54 -4.81 17.96
C ASP A 104 -27.90 -3.44 17.37
N GLY A 105 -28.49 -2.53 18.14
CA GLY A 105 -28.78 -1.17 17.73
C GLY A 105 -27.54 -0.34 17.50
N LEU A 106 -26.60 -0.33 18.45
CA LEU A 106 -25.33 0.39 18.34
C LEU A 106 -24.47 -0.14 17.17
N LYS A 107 -24.39 -1.47 17.03
CA LYS A 107 -23.67 -2.10 15.93
C LYS A 107 -24.26 -1.71 14.57
N THR A 108 -25.58 -1.75 14.43
CA THR A 108 -26.28 -1.36 13.19
C THR A 108 -26.05 0.11 12.87
N MET A 109 -26.14 1.00 13.85
CA MET A 109 -25.87 2.42 13.68
C MET A 109 -24.42 2.66 13.21
N ALA A 110 -23.45 2.02 13.85
CA ALA A 110 -22.04 2.17 13.50
C ALA A 110 -21.72 1.60 12.09
N GLN A 111 -22.34 0.48 11.71
CA GLN A 111 -22.19 -0.08 10.36
C GLN A 111 -22.87 0.81 9.30
N SER A 112 -23.99 1.43 9.61
CA SER A 112 -24.65 2.41 8.73
C SER A 112 -23.79 3.65 8.55
N PHE A 113 -23.18 4.14 9.63
CA PHE A 113 -22.25 5.26 9.59
C PHE A 113 -21.00 4.93 8.75
N LEU A 114 -20.39 3.74 8.93
CA LEU A 114 -19.30 3.28 8.08
C LEU A 114 -19.72 3.20 6.61
N GLY A 115 -20.92 2.68 6.33
CA GLY A 115 -21.47 2.65 4.97
C GLY A 115 -21.59 4.04 4.36
N LEU A 116 -22.07 5.02 5.13
CA LEU A 116 -22.12 6.42 4.71
C LEU A 116 -20.72 6.97 4.40
N LEU A 117 -19.74 6.75 5.26
CA LEU A 117 -18.36 7.20 5.03
C LEU A 117 -17.76 6.58 3.76
N VAL A 118 -18.01 5.29 3.51
CA VAL A 118 -17.58 4.61 2.28
C VAL A 118 -18.24 5.24 1.05
N LEU A 119 -19.55 5.50 1.09
CA LEU A 119 -20.26 6.15 -0.01
C LEU A 119 -19.75 7.56 -0.28
N LEU A 120 -19.49 8.35 0.75
CA LEU A 120 -18.93 9.69 0.62
C LEU A 120 -17.50 9.64 0.04
N SER A 121 -16.67 8.70 0.47
CA SER A 121 -15.32 8.56 -0.07
C SER A 121 -15.32 8.10 -1.54
N LEU A 122 -16.27 7.25 -1.93
CA LEU A 122 -16.51 6.89 -3.33
C LEU A 122 -16.93 8.10 -4.17
N ALA A 123 -17.84 8.93 -3.65
CA ALA A 123 -18.27 10.14 -4.32
C ALA A 123 -17.10 11.13 -4.51
N LEU A 124 -16.23 11.29 -3.50
CA LEU A 124 -15.03 12.12 -3.59
C LEU A 124 -14.02 11.54 -4.59
N ALA A 125 -13.79 10.23 -4.60
CA ALA A 125 -12.89 9.60 -5.56
C ALA A 125 -13.39 9.66 -7.01
N LEU A 126 -14.68 9.83 -7.22
CA LEU A 126 -15.29 10.08 -8.55
C LEU A 126 -15.21 11.54 -8.98
N ALA A 127 -14.90 12.46 -8.08
CA ALA A 127 -14.66 13.86 -8.42
C ALA A 127 -13.29 14.02 -9.12
N PRO A 128 -13.08 15.10 -9.89
CA PRO A 128 -11.75 15.42 -10.43
C PRO A 128 -10.71 15.54 -9.31
N ALA A 129 -9.47 15.12 -9.60
CA ALA A 129 -8.39 15.23 -8.63
C ALA A 129 -8.08 16.70 -8.30
N PHE A 130 -7.97 17.03 -7.03
CA PHE A 130 -7.71 18.41 -6.55
C PHE A 130 -6.57 18.49 -5.53
N SER A 131 -6.13 17.33 -5.01
CA SER A 131 -5.08 17.28 -3.98
C SER A 131 -3.72 17.66 -4.57
N THR A 132 -2.93 18.45 -3.84
CA THR A 132 -1.66 19.01 -4.30
C THR A 132 -0.71 17.94 -4.83
N ASP A 133 -0.40 16.92 -4.04
CA ASP A 133 0.55 15.87 -4.43
C ASP A 133 0.04 15.04 -5.60
N ALA A 134 -1.27 14.79 -5.69
CA ALA A 134 -1.88 14.15 -6.84
C ALA A 134 -1.61 14.93 -8.13
N LEU A 135 -1.81 16.25 -8.10
CA LEU A 135 -1.65 17.11 -9.28
C LEU A 135 -0.18 17.44 -9.60
N VAL A 136 0.72 17.47 -8.59
CA VAL A 136 2.14 17.83 -8.80
C VAL A 136 2.94 16.63 -9.33
N TYR A 137 2.68 15.40 -8.86
CA TYR A 137 3.51 14.27 -9.28
C TYR A 137 2.79 12.92 -9.37
N HIS A 138 1.87 12.55 -8.48
CA HIS A 138 1.26 11.22 -8.52
C HIS A 138 0.43 10.93 -9.78
N LEU A 139 -0.20 11.95 -10.35
CA LEU A 139 -0.91 11.86 -11.62
C LEU A 139 -0.17 12.58 -12.74
N ALA A 140 0.52 13.70 -12.46
CA ALA A 140 1.19 14.49 -13.47
C ALA A 140 2.34 13.73 -14.14
N VAL A 141 3.17 13.01 -13.38
CA VAL A 141 4.28 12.23 -13.93
C VAL A 141 3.80 11.06 -14.79
N PRO A 142 2.86 10.20 -14.32
CA PRO A 142 2.22 9.19 -15.18
C PRO A 142 1.59 9.76 -16.45
N LYS A 143 0.91 10.90 -16.34
CA LYS A 143 0.28 11.56 -17.49
C LYS A 143 1.31 12.02 -18.54
N ALA A 144 2.45 12.55 -18.07
CA ALA A 144 3.57 12.91 -18.96
C ALA A 144 4.14 11.68 -19.68
N PHE A 145 4.30 10.55 -18.99
CA PHE A 145 4.73 9.29 -19.60
C PHE A 145 3.71 8.76 -20.62
N LEU A 146 2.42 8.85 -20.32
CA LEU A 146 1.36 8.46 -21.25
C LEU A 146 1.37 9.31 -22.50
N GLN A 147 1.53 10.64 -22.37
CA GLN A 147 1.60 11.57 -23.49
C GLN A 147 2.83 11.32 -24.36
N ALA A 148 3.97 10.97 -23.74
CA ALA A 148 5.22 10.67 -24.46
C ALA A 148 5.22 9.24 -25.06
N GLY A 149 4.31 8.35 -24.63
CA GLY A 149 4.29 6.96 -25.06
C GLY A 149 5.34 6.08 -24.40
N GLY A 150 6.08 6.58 -23.41
CA GLY A 150 7.18 5.87 -22.76
C GLY A 150 7.90 6.71 -21.71
N LEU A 151 9.06 6.21 -21.29
CA LEU A 151 9.89 6.85 -20.28
C LEU A 151 10.57 8.11 -20.82
N ILE A 152 10.36 9.24 -20.14
CA ILE A 152 11.03 10.51 -20.41
C ILE A 152 11.65 11.07 -19.13
N ASN A 153 12.65 11.92 -19.30
CA ASN A 153 13.20 12.72 -18.22
C ASN A 153 12.30 13.94 -17.93
N LEU A 154 12.04 14.19 -16.66
CA LEU A 154 11.29 15.36 -16.17
C LEU A 154 12.16 16.17 -15.20
N PRO A 155 13.19 16.89 -15.70
CA PRO A 155 14.25 17.47 -14.87
C PRO A 155 13.75 18.53 -13.89
N ASN A 156 12.61 19.17 -14.17
CA ASN A 156 12.01 20.20 -13.31
C ASN A 156 11.11 19.64 -12.22
N ASN A 157 10.82 18.34 -12.23
CA ASN A 157 9.99 17.69 -11.22
C ASN A 157 10.83 16.70 -10.42
N ILE A 158 11.34 17.13 -9.27
CA ILE A 158 12.19 16.31 -8.39
C ILE A 158 11.52 15.00 -7.98
N TYR A 159 10.20 14.99 -7.81
CA TYR A 159 9.43 13.81 -7.41
C TYR A 159 9.38 12.75 -8.52
N SER A 160 9.66 13.12 -9.77
CA SER A 160 9.77 12.17 -10.88
C SER A 160 10.91 11.16 -10.69
N PHE A 161 11.89 11.47 -9.86
CA PHE A 161 13.03 10.59 -9.56
C PHE A 161 12.77 9.61 -8.41
N PHE A 162 11.64 9.72 -7.72
CA PHE A 162 11.26 8.71 -6.73
C PHE A 162 10.80 7.41 -7.41
N PRO A 163 10.91 6.24 -6.76
CA PRO A 163 10.30 5.02 -7.25
C PRO A 163 8.78 5.21 -7.40
N GLN A 164 8.18 4.60 -8.44
CA GLN A 164 6.82 4.90 -8.87
C GLN A 164 5.96 3.65 -9.00
N GLN A 165 6.02 2.77 -8.01
CA GLN A 165 5.27 1.51 -8.01
C GLN A 165 3.75 1.74 -8.09
N MET A 166 3.22 2.68 -7.31
CA MET A 166 1.80 2.98 -7.29
C MET A 166 1.40 3.86 -8.48
N GLU A 167 2.26 4.76 -8.90
CA GLU A 167 2.04 5.63 -10.06
C GLU A 167 1.91 4.83 -11.36
N MET A 168 2.47 3.61 -11.44
CA MET A 168 2.26 2.71 -12.58
C MET A 168 0.82 2.19 -12.62
N LEU A 169 0.15 2.02 -11.49
CA LEU A 169 -1.28 1.70 -11.45
C LEU A 169 -2.12 2.93 -11.83
N TYR A 170 -1.70 4.11 -11.41
CA TYR A 170 -2.34 5.36 -11.86
C TYR A 170 -2.15 5.57 -13.37
N LEU A 171 -0.97 5.28 -13.92
CA LEU A 171 -0.73 5.30 -15.36
C LEU A 171 -1.68 4.36 -16.11
N PHE A 172 -1.86 3.13 -15.61
CA PHE A 172 -2.79 2.17 -16.18
C PHE A 172 -4.24 2.69 -16.16
N ALA A 173 -4.66 3.24 -15.02
CA ALA A 173 -6.00 3.83 -14.88
C ALA A 173 -6.21 5.05 -15.78
N LEU A 174 -5.24 5.95 -15.86
CA LEU A 174 -5.27 7.13 -16.74
C LEU A 174 -5.34 6.73 -18.22
N ALA A 175 -4.64 5.68 -18.64
CA ALA A 175 -4.66 5.18 -20.00
C ALA A 175 -5.99 4.52 -20.39
N LEU A 176 -6.74 3.97 -19.43
CA LEU A 176 -8.05 3.32 -19.64
C LEU A 176 -9.22 4.27 -19.46
N GLY A 177 -9.07 5.34 -18.68
CA GLY A 177 -10.18 6.21 -18.30
C GLY A 177 -9.74 7.62 -17.91
N SER A 178 -9.79 7.94 -16.61
CA SER A 178 -9.67 9.30 -16.10
C SER A 178 -8.88 9.38 -14.78
N ASP A 179 -8.69 10.63 -14.30
CA ASP A 179 -8.14 10.91 -12.97
C ASP A 179 -9.02 10.25 -11.87
N SER A 180 -10.34 10.25 -12.03
CA SER A 180 -11.27 9.58 -11.11
C SER A 180 -11.04 8.07 -11.07
N LEU A 181 -10.75 7.43 -12.22
CA LEU A 181 -10.41 6.00 -12.26
C LEU A 181 -9.09 5.73 -11.53
N ALA A 182 -8.12 6.63 -11.62
CA ALA A 182 -6.87 6.52 -10.86
C ALA A 182 -7.13 6.63 -9.35
N GLN A 183 -7.94 7.61 -8.91
CA GLN A 183 -8.34 7.75 -7.50
C GLN A 183 -9.08 6.51 -6.99
N LEU A 184 -10.04 5.97 -7.75
CA LEU A 184 -10.74 4.72 -7.43
C LEU A 184 -9.78 3.53 -7.32
N THR A 185 -8.78 3.45 -8.20
CA THR A 185 -7.77 2.38 -8.17
C THR A 185 -6.93 2.47 -6.89
N GLY A 186 -6.49 3.67 -6.51
CA GLY A 186 -5.81 3.92 -5.24
C GLY A 186 -6.65 3.55 -4.02
N MET A 187 -7.92 3.97 -4.02
CA MET A 187 -8.89 3.63 -2.97
C MET A 187 -9.13 2.12 -2.87
N GLY A 188 -9.14 1.40 -3.99
CA GLY A 188 -9.24 -0.07 -4.01
C GLY A 188 -8.11 -0.73 -3.21
N ILE A 189 -6.87 -0.23 -3.33
CA ILE A 189 -5.74 -0.71 -2.53
C ILE A 189 -5.93 -0.38 -1.03
N VAL A 190 -6.50 0.79 -0.70
CA VAL A 190 -6.82 1.13 0.70
C VAL A 190 -7.91 0.21 1.27
N PHE A 191 -8.89 -0.18 0.48
CA PHE A 191 -9.88 -1.17 0.92
C PHE A 191 -9.26 -2.55 1.20
N LEU A 192 -8.17 -2.91 0.52
CA LEU A 192 -7.41 -4.11 0.88
C LEU A 192 -6.75 -3.98 2.26
N LEU A 193 -6.29 -2.79 2.66
CA LEU A 193 -5.78 -2.56 4.02
C LEU A 193 -6.89 -2.82 5.06
N LEU A 194 -8.06 -2.25 4.85
CA LEU A 194 -9.18 -2.43 5.78
C LEU A 194 -9.62 -3.89 5.85
N LEU A 195 -9.66 -4.58 4.71
CA LEU A 195 -9.96 -6.01 4.66
C LEU A 195 -8.88 -6.84 5.36
N ALA A 196 -7.61 -6.48 5.18
CA ALA A 196 -6.47 -7.16 5.82
C ALA A 196 -6.52 -7.00 7.34
N LEU A 197 -6.70 -5.78 7.84
CA LEU A 197 -6.82 -5.48 9.26
C LEU A 197 -8.04 -6.17 9.88
N TRP A 198 -9.20 -6.11 9.23
CA TRP A 198 -10.41 -6.78 9.66
C TRP A 198 -10.22 -8.31 9.73
N GLN A 199 -9.64 -8.93 8.69
CA GLN A 199 -9.39 -10.36 8.62
C GLN A 199 -8.37 -10.80 9.69
N TYR A 200 -7.30 -10.03 9.86
CA TYR A 200 -6.29 -10.28 10.88
C TYR A 200 -6.88 -10.24 12.28
N TYR A 201 -7.65 -9.19 12.59
CA TYR A 201 -8.30 -9.06 13.90
C TYR A 201 -9.31 -10.18 14.17
N ARG A 202 -10.07 -10.61 13.16
CA ARG A 202 -10.98 -11.77 13.29
C ARG A 202 -10.26 -13.07 13.64
N GLN A 203 -9.05 -13.26 13.14
CA GLN A 203 -8.27 -14.48 13.40
C GLN A 203 -7.57 -14.46 14.76
N LYS A 204 -7.16 -13.30 15.25
CA LYS A 204 -6.33 -13.15 16.44
C LYS A 204 -7.06 -12.57 17.64
N GLY A 205 -8.13 -11.83 17.42
CA GLY A 205 -8.94 -11.18 18.45
C GLY A 205 -10.36 -11.76 18.53
N SER A 206 -11.33 -10.90 18.78
CA SER A 206 -12.75 -11.25 18.79
C SER A 206 -13.41 -10.96 17.44
N ALA A 207 -14.01 -11.97 16.84
CA ALA A 207 -14.74 -11.81 15.58
C ALA A 207 -15.95 -10.86 15.72
N ALA A 208 -16.55 -10.78 16.92
CA ALA A 208 -17.68 -9.92 17.21
C ALA A 208 -17.36 -8.42 17.05
N TYR A 209 -16.14 -8.00 17.36
CA TYR A 209 -15.71 -6.59 17.32
C TYR A 209 -14.87 -6.23 16.10
N ALA A 210 -14.64 -7.16 15.16
CA ALA A 210 -13.78 -6.90 13.99
C ALA A 210 -14.28 -5.75 13.10
N TRP A 211 -15.57 -5.44 13.10
CA TRP A 211 -16.17 -4.32 12.39
C TRP A 211 -15.74 -2.94 12.91
N LEU A 212 -15.24 -2.85 14.16
CA LEU A 212 -14.70 -1.60 14.71
C LEU A 212 -13.42 -1.15 13.96
N VAL A 213 -12.65 -2.09 13.45
CA VAL A 213 -11.38 -1.77 12.79
C VAL A 213 -11.57 -0.83 11.59
N PRO A 214 -12.36 -1.18 10.55
CA PRO A 214 -12.59 -0.25 9.45
C PRO A 214 -13.30 1.03 9.89
N LEU A 215 -14.17 0.97 10.91
CA LEU A 215 -14.83 2.16 11.44
C LEU A 215 -13.83 3.15 12.04
N ILE A 216 -12.92 2.69 12.90
CA ILE A 216 -11.88 3.52 13.53
C ILE A 216 -11.03 4.22 12.47
N PHE A 217 -10.57 3.47 11.46
CA PHE A 217 -9.73 4.05 10.40
C PHE A 217 -10.50 5.04 9.53
N PHE A 218 -11.70 4.70 9.05
CA PHE A 218 -12.49 5.59 8.20
C PHE A 218 -13.06 6.81 8.93
N SER A 219 -13.25 6.75 10.23
CA SER A 219 -13.64 7.92 11.03
C SER A 219 -12.50 8.89 11.32
N THR A 220 -11.25 8.52 10.98
CA THR A 220 -10.10 9.41 11.07
C THR A 220 -10.08 10.37 9.86
N PRO A 221 -10.18 11.70 10.06
CA PRO A 221 -10.33 12.64 8.94
C PRO A 221 -9.21 12.56 7.91
N THR A 222 -7.94 12.48 8.34
CA THR A 222 -6.80 12.32 7.42
C THR A 222 -6.87 11.01 6.64
N PHE A 223 -7.22 9.89 7.30
CA PHE A 223 -7.38 8.62 6.60
C PHE A 223 -8.46 8.72 5.52
N PHE A 224 -9.62 9.28 5.84
CA PHE A 224 -10.72 9.47 4.91
C PHE A 224 -10.33 10.33 3.70
N SER A 225 -9.65 11.47 3.93
CA SER A 225 -9.21 12.38 2.89
C SER A 225 -8.17 11.73 1.97
N VAL A 226 -7.14 11.08 2.53
CA VAL A 226 -6.08 10.42 1.76
C VAL A 226 -6.61 9.20 1.00
N ALA A 227 -7.56 8.45 1.59
CA ALA A 227 -8.15 7.28 0.95
C ALA A 227 -8.93 7.60 -0.34
N SER A 228 -9.53 8.79 -0.42
CA SER A 228 -10.31 9.24 -1.58
C SER A 228 -9.50 10.01 -2.62
N SER A 229 -8.21 10.22 -2.39
CA SER A 229 -7.29 10.99 -3.26
C SER A 229 -6.27 10.07 -3.93
N ALA A 230 -5.66 10.53 -5.03
CA ALA A 230 -4.55 9.83 -5.68
C ALA A 230 -3.22 10.06 -4.95
N TYR A 231 -3.19 9.75 -3.65
CA TYR A 231 -1.99 9.68 -2.83
C TYR A 231 -1.40 8.26 -2.84
N VAL A 232 -0.28 8.04 -2.17
CA VAL A 232 0.38 6.71 -2.09
C VAL A 232 0.66 6.25 -0.66
N ASP A 233 0.35 7.06 0.34
CA ASP A 233 0.66 6.81 1.75
C ASP A 233 -0.05 5.58 2.31
N LEU A 234 -1.36 5.51 2.11
CA LEU A 234 -2.17 4.38 2.58
C LEU A 234 -1.93 3.13 1.75
N GLN A 235 -1.59 3.27 0.47
CA GLN A 235 -1.21 2.16 -0.40
C GLN A 235 0.13 1.56 0.04
N ALA A 236 1.12 2.39 0.37
CA ALA A 236 2.37 1.93 0.97
C ALA A 236 2.11 1.24 2.32
N THR A 237 1.25 1.81 3.18
CA THR A 237 0.81 1.20 4.44
C THR A 237 0.13 -0.15 4.22
N THR A 238 -0.66 -0.30 3.16
CA THR A 238 -1.28 -1.58 2.78
C THR A 238 -0.22 -2.64 2.53
N TYR A 239 0.80 -2.33 1.72
CA TYR A 239 1.87 -3.28 1.44
C TYR A 239 2.73 -3.58 2.67
N VAL A 240 3.00 -2.58 3.53
CA VAL A 240 3.69 -2.78 4.82
C VAL A 240 2.92 -3.78 5.69
N PHE A 241 1.61 -3.59 5.84
CA PHE A 241 0.79 -4.49 6.66
C PHE A 241 0.69 -5.90 6.06
N LEU A 242 0.57 -6.01 4.74
CA LEU A 242 0.54 -7.30 4.04
C LEU A 242 1.89 -8.04 4.11
N ALA A 243 3.02 -7.32 4.13
CA ALA A 243 4.33 -7.91 4.38
C ALA A 243 4.40 -8.52 5.77
N PHE A 244 3.97 -7.79 6.80
CA PHE A 244 3.87 -8.28 8.17
C PHE A 244 2.94 -9.49 8.27
N TYR A 245 1.74 -9.43 7.70
CA TYR A 245 0.76 -10.52 7.73
C TYR A 245 1.30 -11.76 7.02
N SER A 246 2.02 -11.57 5.89
CA SER A 246 2.68 -12.66 5.17
C SER A 246 3.80 -13.30 5.99
N TRP A 247 4.63 -12.50 6.68
CA TRP A 247 5.67 -12.99 7.58
C TRP A 247 5.07 -13.86 8.69
N GLU A 248 4.05 -13.38 9.37
CA GLU A 248 3.40 -14.13 10.47
C GLU A 248 2.80 -15.46 9.98
N ASN A 249 2.11 -15.43 8.81
CA ASN A 249 1.59 -16.65 8.21
C ASN A 249 2.70 -17.61 7.77
N GLY A 250 3.82 -17.10 7.25
CA GLY A 250 4.99 -17.90 6.89
C GLY A 250 5.59 -18.62 8.10
N CYS A 251 5.71 -17.91 9.22
CA CYS A 251 6.21 -18.45 10.47
C CYS A 251 5.26 -19.49 11.07
N SER A 252 3.97 -19.19 11.14
CA SER A 252 2.97 -20.05 11.80
C SER A 252 2.59 -21.27 10.96
N ARG A 253 2.46 -21.12 9.64
CA ARG A 253 1.99 -22.19 8.72
C ARG A 253 3.10 -22.98 8.06
N LYS A 254 4.37 -22.57 8.25
CA LYS A 254 5.57 -23.22 7.69
C LYS A 254 5.52 -23.44 6.17
N GLN A 255 4.93 -22.50 5.43
CA GLN A 255 4.82 -22.53 3.97
C GLN A 255 5.72 -21.47 3.34
N SER A 256 6.65 -21.87 2.49
CA SER A 256 7.62 -20.96 1.84
C SER A 256 6.98 -19.86 0.98
N GLY A 257 5.82 -20.14 0.36
CA GLY A 257 5.09 -19.18 -0.46
C GLY A 257 4.77 -17.85 0.25
N TRP A 258 4.54 -17.89 1.56
CA TRP A 258 4.29 -16.68 2.36
C TRP A 258 5.52 -15.76 2.46
N PHE A 259 6.73 -16.31 2.44
CA PHE A 259 7.96 -15.49 2.46
C PHE A 259 8.21 -14.81 1.10
N PHE A 260 7.76 -15.41 -0.02
CA PHE A 260 7.74 -14.70 -1.31
C PHE A 260 6.74 -13.53 -1.31
N LEU A 261 5.54 -13.73 -0.74
CA LEU A 261 4.58 -12.63 -0.56
C LEU A 261 5.16 -11.52 0.32
N MET A 262 5.76 -11.88 1.47
CA MET A 262 6.45 -10.94 2.34
C MET A 262 7.48 -10.09 1.57
N ALA A 263 8.32 -10.74 0.77
CA ALA A 263 9.37 -10.08 0.00
C ALA A 263 8.80 -9.10 -1.03
N LEU A 264 7.79 -9.51 -1.78
CA LEU A 264 7.16 -8.65 -2.79
C LEU A 264 6.39 -7.49 -2.17
N PHE A 265 5.66 -7.72 -1.07
CA PHE A 265 4.97 -6.62 -0.39
C PHE A 265 5.94 -5.65 0.28
N THR A 266 7.05 -6.13 0.87
CA THR A 266 8.11 -5.25 1.38
C THR A 266 8.70 -4.41 0.24
N GLY A 267 9.04 -5.03 -0.88
CA GLY A 267 9.56 -4.32 -2.05
C GLY A 267 8.55 -3.34 -2.63
N ALA A 268 7.27 -3.71 -2.72
CA ALA A 268 6.21 -2.83 -3.20
C ALA A 268 5.99 -1.63 -2.27
N ALA A 269 6.06 -1.83 -0.95
CA ALA A 269 6.00 -0.73 0.01
C ALA A 269 7.13 0.28 -0.24
N VAL A 270 8.38 -0.18 -0.32
CA VAL A 270 9.56 0.68 -0.52
C VAL A 270 9.52 1.34 -1.90
N ALA A 271 9.11 0.63 -2.95
CA ALA A 271 8.97 1.17 -4.29
C ALA A 271 7.74 2.09 -4.46
N THR A 272 6.78 2.06 -3.54
CA THR A 272 5.65 3.01 -3.48
C THR A 272 6.05 4.29 -2.72
N LYS A 273 6.73 4.16 -1.58
CA LYS A 273 7.15 5.31 -0.77
C LYS A 273 8.45 5.00 -0.04
N LEU A 274 9.53 5.72 -0.37
CA LEU A 274 10.87 5.46 0.17
C LEU A 274 10.97 5.52 1.69
N THR A 275 10.11 6.28 2.37
CA THR A 275 10.09 6.34 3.84
C THR A 275 9.80 4.98 4.48
N THR A 276 9.19 4.05 3.74
CA THR A 276 8.93 2.69 4.22
C THR A 276 10.16 1.77 4.17
N VAL A 277 11.31 2.26 3.70
CA VAL A 277 12.56 1.47 3.64
C VAL A 277 12.95 0.89 5.02
N VAL A 278 12.55 1.55 6.09
CA VAL A 278 12.74 1.09 7.48
C VAL A 278 12.15 -0.31 7.73
N ILE A 279 11.16 -0.73 6.95
CA ILE A 279 10.57 -2.07 7.11
C ILE A 279 11.56 -3.18 6.70
N LEU A 280 12.49 -2.91 5.78
CA LEU A 280 13.45 -3.92 5.32
C LEU A 280 14.38 -4.41 6.44
N PRO A 281 15.10 -3.54 7.20
CA PRO A 281 15.89 -4.00 8.34
C PRO A 281 15.05 -4.63 9.45
N LEU A 282 13.81 -4.13 9.69
CA LEU A 282 12.91 -4.73 10.68
C LEU A 282 12.47 -6.14 10.25
N ALA A 283 12.18 -6.35 8.99
CA ALA A 283 11.82 -7.65 8.44
C ALA A 283 12.99 -8.65 8.49
N LEU A 284 14.22 -8.20 8.15
CA LEU A 284 15.44 -9.01 8.30
C LEU A 284 15.69 -9.40 9.76
N LEU A 285 15.52 -8.47 10.69
CA LEU A 285 15.64 -8.72 12.12
C LEU A 285 14.59 -9.74 12.59
N GLY A 286 13.34 -9.59 12.16
CA GLY A 286 12.25 -10.53 12.46
C GLY A 286 12.56 -11.96 11.99
N LEU A 287 13.08 -12.10 10.76
CA LEU A 287 13.52 -13.41 10.22
C LEU A 287 14.68 -13.98 11.02
N ALA A 288 15.67 -13.16 11.41
CA ALA A 288 16.83 -13.59 12.18
C ALA A 288 16.43 -14.08 13.59
N ILE A 289 15.53 -13.35 14.27
CA ILE A 289 15.04 -13.73 15.61
C ILE A 289 14.25 -15.04 15.52
N HIS A 290 13.32 -15.15 14.57
CA HIS A 290 12.53 -16.37 14.35
C HIS A 290 13.44 -17.58 14.06
N GLY A 291 14.45 -17.39 13.23
CA GLY A 291 15.37 -18.46 12.86
C GLY A 291 16.27 -18.95 13.98
N ARG A 292 16.66 -18.06 14.92
CA ARG A 292 17.42 -18.46 16.13
C ARG A 292 16.62 -19.44 16.97
N SER A 293 15.31 -19.22 17.12
CA SER A 293 14.42 -20.12 17.88
C SER A 293 14.32 -21.50 17.24
N HIS A 294 14.42 -21.60 15.91
CA HIS A 294 14.26 -22.85 15.17
C HIS A 294 15.58 -23.53 14.75
N LYS A 295 16.75 -22.94 15.10
CA LYS A 295 18.11 -23.47 14.83
C LYS A 295 18.36 -23.84 13.35
N ASN A 296 17.69 -23.21 12.39
CA ASN A 296 17.84 -23.47 10.96
C ASN A 296 18.44 -22.29 10.21
N THR A 297 19.72 -22.05 10.38
CA THR A 297 20.45 -20.92 9.78
C THR A 297 20.34 -20.90 8.24
N ARG A 298 20.41 -22.06 7.56
CA ARG A 298 20.34 -22.14 6.10
C ARG A 298 18.98 -21.62 5.58
N GLN A 299 17.90 -21.97 6.25
CA GLN A 299 16.56 -21.53 5.88
C GLN A 299 16.42 -20.00 6.08
N VAL A 300 16.93 -19.47 7.18
CA VAL A 300 16.89 -18.02 7.47
C VAL A 300 17.67 -17.23 6.42
N VAL A 301 18.88 -17.67 6.08
CA VAL A 301 19.69 -17.03 5.03
C VAL A 301 18.92 -17.04 3.71
N GLY A 302 18.31 -18.16 3.34
CA GLY A 302 17.46 -18.26 2.13
C GLY A 302 16.28 -17.28 2.16
N GLN A 303 15.59 -17.15 3.28
CA GLN A 303 14.48 -16.20 3.45
C GLN A 303 14.94 -14.75 3.39
N CYS A 304 16.08 -14.41 3.99
CA CYS A 304 16.67 -13.08 3.89
C CYS A 304 17.08 -12.75 2.44
N LEU A 305 17.66 -13.70 1.73
CA LEU A 305 17.99 -13.53 0.31
C LEU A 305 16.73 -13.29 -0.54
N VAL A 306 15.68 -14.08 -0.33
CA VAL A 306 14.38 -13.89 -1.03
C VAL A 306 13.83 -12.50 -0.74
N LEU A 307 13.88 -12.02 0.51
CA LEU A 307 13.43 -10.70 0.90
C LEU A 307 14.21 -9.59 0.16
N VAL A 308 15.53 -9.64 0.20
CA VAL A 308 16.39 -8.64 -0.45
C VAL A 308 16.20 -8.66 -1.96
N LEU A 309 16.17 -9.84 -2.59
CA LEU A 309 15.96 -9.97 -4.04
C LEU A 309 14.57 -9.48 -4.47
N GLY A 310 13.51 -9.76 -3.69
CA GLY A 310 12.17 -9.26 -3.97
C GLY A 310 12.08 -7.73 -3.87
N CYS A 311 12.75 -7.12 -2.89
CA CYS A 311 12.85 -5.66 -2.80
C CYS A 311 13.64 -5.07 -3.98
N LEU A 312 14.80 -5.64 -4.30
CA LEU A 312 15.63 -5.17 -5.41
C LEU A 312 14.89 -5.30 -6.75
N MET A 313 14.16 -6.38 -6.99
CA MET A 313 13.39 -6.57 -8.21
C MET A 313 12.43 -5.40 -8.50
N LEU A 314 11.78 -4.86 -7.47
CA LEU A 314 10.82 -3.77 -7.62
C LEU A 314 11.47 -2.38 -7.61
N LEU A 315 12.62 -2.22 -6.96
CA LEU A 315 13.36 -0.96 -6.90
C LEU A 315 14.30 -0.75 -8.09
N LEU A 316 14.90 -1.81 -8.59
CA LEU A 316 15.98 -1.74 -9.59
C LEU A 316 15.60 -0.95 -10.84
N PRO A 317 14.40 -1.08 -11.44
CA PRO A 317 14.02 -0.27 -12.59
C PRO A 317 14.13 1.24 -12.32
N TRP A 318 13.72 1.68 -11.15
CA TRP A 318 13.75 3.10 -10.75
C TRP A 318 15.16 3.59 -10.48
N LEU A 319 15.99 2.79 -9.83
CA LEU A 319 17.41 3.09 -9.62
C LEU A 319 18.15 3.15 -10.97
N ALA A 320 17.88 2.22 -11.87
CA ALA A 320 18.45 2.19 -13.22
C ALA A 320 18.03 3.42 -14.05
N ARG A 321 16.73 3.80 -13.99
CA ARG A 321 16.24 5.04 -14.62
C ARG A 321 16.98 6.27 -14.11
N ASN A 322 17.10 6.40 -12.78
CA ASN A 322 17.78 7.54 -12.17
C ASN A 322 19.23 7.59 -12.63
N TYR A 323 19.94 6.45 -12.57
CA TYR A 323 21.32 6.38 -13.05
C TYR A 323 21.44 6.75 -14.53
N TYR A 324 20.52 6.27 -15.38
CA TYR A 324 20.51 6.57 -16.81
C TYR A 324 20.36 8.06 -17.10
N PHE A 325 19.45 8.76 -16.40
CA PHE A 325 19.18 10.17 -16.63
C PHE A 325 20.15 11.11 -15.91
N THR A 326 20.68 10.72 -14.74
CA THR A 326 21.41 11.62 -13.85
C THR A 326 22.81 11.15 -13.47
N GLY A 327 23.19 9.90 -13.78
CA GLY A 327 24.43 9.29 -13.27
C GLY A 327 24.37 8.89 -11.79
N ASN A 328 23.28 9.28 -11.07
CA ASN A 328 23.05 9.00 -9.66
C ASN A 328 21.84 8.08 -9.49
N ALA A 329 22.07 6.80 -9.15
CA ALA A 329 20.98 5.84 -8.94
C ALA A 329 20.02 6.25 -7.82
N PHE A 330 20.48 7.02 -6.85
CA PHE A 330 19.72 7.47 -5.69
C PHE A 330 19.16 8.88 -5.82
N ALA A 331 19.22 9.47 -7.04
CA ALA A 331 18.64 10.79 -7.25
C ALA A 331 17.19 10.86 -6.71
N PRO A 332 16.82 11.98 -6.10
CA PRO A 332 17.52 13.25 -5.91
C PRO A 332 18.42 13.31 -4.66
N PHE A 333 18.68 12.19 -3.99
CA PHE A 333 19.48 12.13 -2.77
C PHE A 333 20.98 11.97 -3.09
N PHE A 334 21.83 12.23 -2.09
CA PHE A 334 23.28 12.03 -2.15
C PHE A 334 24.00 12.80 -3.27
N ILE A 335 23.48 13.97 -3.67
CA ILE A 335 24.08 14.82 -4.72
C ILE A 335 25.53 15.17 -4.38
N ASN A 336 25.84 15.40 -3.09
CA ASN A 336 27.20 15.70 -2.62
C ASN A 336 28.21 14.57 -2.85
N PHE A 337 27.75 13.32 -2.96
CA PHE A 337 28.61 12.15 -3.15
C PHE A 337 28.76 11.75 -4.62
N PHE A 338 27.68 11.82 -5.38
CA PHE A 338 27.64 11.37 -6.78
C PHE A 338 27.84 12.50 -7.78
N GLY A 339 27.97 13.73 -7.28
CA GLY A 339 28.21 14.88 -8.12
C GLY A 339 26.93 15.49 -8.71
N ARG A 340 27.13 16.49 -9.55
CA ARG A 340 26.07 17.24 -10.17
C ARG A 340 25.70 16.58 -11.51
N GLU A 341 24.42 16.37 -11.70
CA GLU A 341 23.92 15.60 -12.83
C GLU A 341 23.25 16.47 -13.90
N ASN A 342 23.53 16.18 -15.16
CA ASN A 342 22.99 16.94 -16.30
C ASN A 342 21.50 16.71 -16.53
N GLY A 343 20.93 15.65 -15.95
CA GLY A 343 19.54 15.24 -16.17
C GLY A 343 18.51 15.80 -15.20
N MET A 344 18.91 16.62 -14.21
CA MET A 344 18.06 17.12 -13.16
C MET A 344 18.32 18.60 -12.90
N ASN A 345 17.30 19.46 -12.98
CA ASN A 345 17.41 20.88 -12.63
C ASN A 345 17.35 21.09 -11.11
N TRP A 346 18.24 20.40 -10.39
CA TRP A 346 18.32 20.38 -8.94
C TRP A 346 19.78 20.44 -8.50
N ASP A 347 20.12 21.38 -7.65
CA ASP A 347 21.48 21.60 -7.17
C ASP A 347 21.60 21.42 -5.65
N ILE A 348 22.79 21.56 -5.14
CA ILE A 348 23.10 21.40 -3.70
C ILE A 348 22.36 22.47 -2.87
N GLU A 349 22.26 23.70 -3.38
CA GLU A 349 21.58 24.78 -2.69
C GLU A 349 20.09 24.50 -2.53
N ARG A 350 19.41 24.09 -3.60
CA ARG A 350 18.01 23.65 -3.56
C ARG A 350 17.82 22.44 -2.64
N SER A 351 18.75 21.51 -2.61
CA SER A 351 18.74 20.38 -1.68
C SER A 351 18.82 20.84 -0.23
N HIS A 352 19.66 21.82 0.08
CA HIS A 352 19.75 22.40 1.42
C HIS A 352 18.46 23.16 1.79
N GLN A 353 17.91 23.96 0.88
CA GLN A 353 16.63 24.65 1.09
C GLN A 353 15.49 23.67 1.35
N GLN A 354 15.43 22.59 0.58
CA GLN A 354 14.43 21.54 0.78
C GLN A 354 14.60 20.82 2.12
N PHE A 355 15.84 20.54 2.52
CA PHE A 355 16.11 19.95 3.82
C PHE A 355 15.72 20.88 4.97
N GLN A 356 16.02 22.19 4.86
CA GLN A 356 15.58 23.19 5.83
C GLN A 356 14.06 23.27 5.91
N TYR A 357 13.39 23.25 4.75
CA TYR A 357 11.93 23.23 4.69
C TYR A 357 11.36 21.99 5.42
N TYR A 358 11.86 20.80 5.15
CA TYR A 358 11.42 19.60 5.86
C TYR A 358 11.74 19.63 7.36
N SER A 359 12.87 20.22 7.73
CA SER A 359 13.25 20.39 9.14
C SER A 359 12.39 21.42 9.88
N SER A 360 11.64 22.26 9.17
CA SER A 360 10.71 23.22 9.77
C SER A 360 9.37 22.60 10.20
N PHE A 361 9.08 21.37 9.74
CA PHE A 361 7.86 20.67 10.13
C PHE A 361 7.94 20.16 11.57
N GLY A 362 6.77 20.09 12.23
CA GLY A 362 6.67 19.60 13.59
C GLY A 362 6.72 20.70 14.64
N MET A 363 6.93 20.31 15.88
CA MET A 363 6.99 21.19 17.06
C MET A 363 8.31 21.05 17.80
N GLY A 364 9.34 20.56 17.13
CA GLY A 364 10.67 20.27 17.64
C GLY A 364 11.12 18.85 17.30
N HIS A 365 12.41 18.57 17.54
CA HIS A 365 13.06 17.29 17.18
C HIS A 365 13.80 16.67 18.37
N GLY A 366 13.55 17.15 19.60
CA GLY A 366 14.09 16.58 20.82
C GLY A 366 13.33 15.32 21.29
N ILE A 367 13.90 14.58 22.22
CA ILE A 367 13.26 13.38 22.79
C ILE A 367 11.88 13.71 23.38
N GLN A 368 11.74 14.86 24.03
CA GLN A 368 10.46 15.31 24.61
C GLN A 368 9.39 15.52 23.54
N ASP A 369 9.76 16.07 22.38
CA ASP A 369 8.84 16.30 21.26
C ASP A 369 8.32 14.97 20.70
N PHE A 370 9.19 13.95 20.60
CA PHE A 370 8.78 12.61 20.21
C PHE A 370 7.88 11.93 21.26
N LEU A 371 8.15 12.09 22.54
CA LEU A 371 7.30 11.53 23.61
C LEU A 371 5.92 12.19 23.64
N LEU A 372 5.84 13.49 23.35
CA LEU A 372 4.59 14.25 23.27
C LEU A 372 3.89 14.14 21.92
N LEU A 373 4.49 13.45 20.95
CA LEU A 373 3.96 13.34 19.58
C LEU A 373 2.48 12.89 19.52
N PRO A 374 2.00 11.89 20.27
CA PRO A 374 0.58 11.52 20.27
C PRO A 374 -0.35 12.67 20.69
N ILE A 375 0.07 13.48 21.66
CA ILE A 375 -0.68 14.66 22.13
C ILE A 375 -0.60 15.76 21.08
N ASN A 376 0.61 16.06 20.59
CA ASN A 376 0.84 17.12 19.63
C ASN A 376 0.11 16.85 18.29
N LEU A 377 0.13 15.64 17.78
CA LEU A 377 -0.63 15.23 16.60
C LEU A 377 -2.15 15.35 16.80
N THR A 378 -2.63 15.13 18.03
CA THR A 378 -4.07 15.21 18.32
C THR A 378 -4.57 16.64 18.36
N PHE A 379 -3.82 17.55 19.00
CA PHE A 379 -4.31 18.89 19.33
C PHE A 379 -3.76 20.00 18.43
N PHE A 380 -2.60 19.81 17.80
CA PHE A 380 -1.94 20.84 17.00
C PHE A 380 -1.85 20.50 15.50
N SER A 381 -2.49 19.40 15.06
CA SER A 381 -2.62 19.10 13.65
C SER A 381 -3.75 19.88 13.01
N ALA A 382 -3.52 20.39 11.81
CA ALA A 382 -4.52 21.08 10.99
C ALA A 382 -4.15 20.91 9.51
N PRO A 383 -5.12 20.91 8.58
CA PRO A 383 -4.84 20.89 7.15
C PRO A 383 -3.91 22.06 6.77
N HIS A 384 -2.90 21.73 5.97
CA HIS A 384 -1.87 22.68 5.49
C HIS A 384 -1.01 23.33 6.58
N SER A 385 -0.97 22.75 7.78
CA SER A 385 -0.12 23.22 8.86
C SER A 385 1.31 22.74 8.71
N LEU A 386 2.30 23.62 8.90
CA LEU A 386 3.71 23.25 8.99
C LEU A 386 4.03 22.45 10.26
N LYS A 387 3.18 22.52 11.31
CA LYS A 387 3.38 21.70 12.50
C LYS A 387 3.07 20.24 12.17
N PHE A 388 1.83 19.94 11.87
CA PHE A 388 1.37 18.60 11.49
C PHE A 388 0.21 18.76 10.50
N ASP A 389 0.42 18.35 9.26
CA ASP A 389 -0.60 18.40 8.23
C ASP A 389 -1.63 17.28 8.41
N GLY A 390 -2.90 17.64 8.37
CA GLY A 390 -4.02 16.72 8.52
C GLY A 390 -4.68 16.75 9.92
N HIS A 391 -5.60 15.83 10.16
CA HIS A 391 -6.29 15.62 11.44
C HIS A 391 -6.38 14.14 11.79
N ILE A 392 -5.79 13.74 12.92
CA ILE A 392 -5.92 12.37 13.44
C ILE A 392 -7.17 12.24 14.31
N GLY A 393 -7.55 13.31 15.02
CA GLY A 393 -8.65 13.31 15.96
C GLY A 393 -8.28 12.69 17.32
N ILE A 394 -9.18 12.86 18.30
CA ILE A 394 -8.94 12.45 19.70
C ILE A 394 -9.04 10.93 19.94
N LEU A 395 -9.61 10.19 18.99
CA LEU A 395 -9.95 8.77 19.17
C LEU A 395 -8.73 7.92 19.58
N TYR A 396 -7.58 8.11 18.92
CA TYR A 396 -6.37 7.34 19.23
C TYR A 396 -5.81 7.65 20.62
N LEU A 397 -5.91 8.89 21.07
CA LEU A 397 -5.49 9.29 22.42
C LEU A 397 -6.41 8.64 23.47
N LEU A 398 -7.72 8.59 23.23
CA LEU A 398 -8.68 7.90 24.10
C LEU A 398 -8.47 6.39 24.16
N LEU A 399 -7.92 5.79 23.10
CA LEU A 399 -7.61 4.36 23.04
C LEU A 399 -6.25 4.01 23.67
N LEU A 400 -5.36 4.97 23.92
CA LEU A 400 -4.04 4.71 24.54
C LEU A 400 -4.13 3.93 25.87
N PRO A 401 -5.05 4.21 26.81
CA PRO A 401 -5.15 3.45 28.06
C PRO A 401 -5.45 1.96 27.84
N ALA A 402 -6.10 1.60 26.72
CA ALA A 402 -6.35 0.20 26.38
C ALA A 402 -5.06 -0.59 26.14
N LEU A 403 -3.96 0.07 25.73
CA LEU A 403 -2.64 -0.56 25.59
C LEU A 403 -2.09 -1.04 26.93
N LEU A 404 -2.42 -0.37 28.04
CA LEU A 404 -2.01 -0.77 29.39
C LEU A 404 -2.70 -2.07 29.84
N GLY A 405 -3.87 -2.37 29.26
CA GLY A 405 -4.62 -3.60 29.51
C GLY A 405 -4.12 -4.82 28.72
N LEU A 406 -3.19 -4.63 27.77
CA LEU A 406 -2.62 -5.74 26.99
C LEU A 406 -1.75 -6.60 27.89
N ARG A 407 -2.24 -7.78 28.26
CA ARG A 407 -1.46 -8.78 28.98
C ARG A 407 -0.36 -9.33 28.06
N ARG A 408 0.83 -9.64 28.60
CA ARG A 408 1.96 -10.23 27.85
C ARG A 408 1.60 -11.50 27.06
N ARG A 409 0.49 -12.17 27.39
CA ARG A 409 -0.01 -13.37 26.68
C ARG A 409 -0.72 -13.08 25.36
N SER A 410 -1.06 -11.84 25.06
CA SER A 410 -1.76 -11.46 23.82
C SER A 410 -0.83 -10.89 22.73
N LEU A 411 0.44 -10.73 23.01
CA LEU A 411 1.42 -10.43 21.96
C LEU A 411 1.74 -11.72 21.21
N PRO A 412 1.43 -11.84 19.92
CA PRO A 412 1.85 -12.98 19.10
C PRO A 412 3.33 -12.86 18.80
N MET A 413 4.15 -12.85 19.84
CA MET A 413 5.59 -12.84 19.70
C MET A 413 6.15 -14.10 20.33
N VAL A 414 6.68 -14.94 19.45
CA VAL A 414 7.80 -15.85 19.74
C VAL A 414 7.48 -16.87 20.86
N ALA A 415 6.73 -17.88 20.53
CA ALA A 415 6.93 -19.20 21.11
C ALA A 415 7.49 -20.14 20.04
#